data_78b25035c2f90b1f5629c7082c5799c1
#
_entry.id   78b25035c2f90b1f5629c7082c5799c1
#
_cell.length_a   1.000
_cell.length_b   1.000
_cell.length_c   1.000
_cell.angle_alpha   90.00
_cell.angle_beta   90.00
_cell.angle_gamma   90.00
#
_symmetry.space_group_name_H-M   'P 1'
#
loop_
_entity.id
_entity.type
_entity.pdbx_description
1 polymer ?
#
loop_
_entity_poly.entity_id
_entity_poly.type
_entity_poly.pdbx_seq_one_letter_code
_entity_poly.pdbx_strand_id
1 'polypeptide(L)'
;MLESLINPKRVEKGPWKMFFIGLLYASLSLLLVHWFFSNDSNLSKASGMLVVLFCIMFTFPFMYFVIKKEEQDDEEAEGVFSVWQRHKDAIYAFMWLFLGFVVAFSFWNIVLQDSNLLNFQIQTYCQINSPGEIDTCVARYSSGNLGITGNSANGLRFLAITENNVYVMIFTLVFSLIFGAGALFILIWNASVISAAVGIFAKYQISEIPLGIARYAIHGFPEITAYFITALAGGILGVGIMRHGIKDRKFLKIIENVIILIFIALIILIVAALLEVYITXXXXFKKLK
;
A
#
# COMPACT_ATOMS: atom_id res chain seq x y z
N MET A 1 -14.67 -24.20 1.82
CA MET A 1 -13.20 -24.15 1.93
C MET A 1 -12.64 -22.74 1.88
N LEU A 2 -12.97 -21.92 0.86
CA LEU A 2 -12.50 -20.52 0.79
C LEU A 2 -12.98 -19.69 2.01
N GLU A 3 -14.19 -19.91 2.50
CA GLU A 3 -14.72 -19.24 3.69
C GLU A 3 -13.89 -19.51 4.95
N SER A 4 -13.28 -20.71 5.07
CA SER A 4 -12.44 -21.05 6.23
C SER A 4 -11.08 -20.36 6.19
N LEU A 5 -10.61 -19.93 5.02
CA LEU A 5 -9.38 -19.13 4.86
C LEU A 5 -9.63 -17.64 5.17
N ILE A 6 -10.88 -17.19 5.02
CA ILE A 6 -11.30 -15.78 5.15
C ILE A 6 -11.92 -15.50 6.53
N ASN A 7 -11.87 -16.46 7.47
CA ASN A 7 -12.46 -16.27 8.79
C ASN A 7 -11.60 -15.28 9.62
N PRO A 8 -12.12 -14.10 9.99
CA PRO A 8 -11.35 -13.10 10.75
C PRO A 8 -10.75 -13.61 12.06
N LYS A 9 -11.48 -14.47 12.77
CA LYS A 9 -11.00 -15.09 14.03
C LYS A 9 -9.74 -15.95 13.84
N ARG A 10 -9.52 -16.49 12.64
CA ARG A 10 -8.29 -17.25 12.31
C ARG A 10 -7.14 -16.34 11.88
N VAL A 11 -7.47 -15.19 11.32
CA VAL A 11 -6.50 -14.18 10.90
C VAL A 11 -5.76 -13.61 12.12
N GLU A 12 -6.50 -13.28 13.18
CA GLU A 12 -5.93 -12.78 14.44
C GLU A 12 -4.95 -13.76 15.07
N LYS A 13 -5.28 -15.08 15.02
CA LYS A 13 -4.43 -16.15 15.58
C LYS A 13 -3.19 -16.44 14.72
N GLY A 14 -3.08 -15.85 13.54
CA GLY A 14 -1.92 -16.07 12.67
C GLY A 14 -1.89 -15.09 11.49
N PRO A 15 -1.65 -13.81 11.77
CA PRO A 15 -1.68 -12.77 10.72
C PRO A 15 -0.68 -13.03 9.60
N TRP A 16 0.44 -13.71 9.86
CA TRP A 16 1.45 -14.07 8.86
C TRP A 16 0.88 -14.92 7.70
N LYS A 17 -0.22 -15.63 7.92
CA LYS A 17 -0.90 -16.43 6.87
C LYS A 17 -1.42 -15.54 5.73
N MET A 18 -1.69 -14.27 6.04
CA MET A 18 -2.14 -13.29 5.04
C MET A 18 -1.09 -13.03 3.96
N PHE A 19 0.19 -13.26 4.26
CA PHE A 19 1.27 -13.23 3.27
C PHE A 19 0.98 -14.19 2.09
N PHE A 20 0.61 -15.43 2.38
CA PHE A 20 0.33 -16.43 1.33
C PHE A 20 -0.95 -16.12 0.56
N ILE A 21 -1.94 -15.52 1.24
CA ILE A 21 -3.18 -15.05 0.57
C ILE A 21 -2.84 -13.89 -0.37
N GLY A 22 -2.00 -12.97 0.06
CA GLY A 22 -1.49 -11.87 -0.78
C GLY A 22 -0.73 -12.39 -2.00
N LEU A 23 0.19 -13.34 -1.79
CA LEU A 23 0.92 -14.02 -2.88
C LEU A 23 -0.05 -14.60 -3.90
N LEU A 24 -1.06 -15.32 -3.44
CA LEU A 24 -2.03 -16.00 -4.29
C LEU A 24 -2.85 -14.99 -5.10
N TYR A 25 -3.44 -13.99 -4.43
CA TYR A 25 -4.35 -13.03 -5.09
C TYR A 25 -3.59 -12.14 -6.09
N ALA A 26 -2.40 -11.65 -5.73
CA ALA A 26 -1.57 -10.85 -6.63
C ALA A 26 -1.09 -11.68 -7.84
N SER A 27 -0.65 -12.92 -7.61
CA SER A 27 -0.24 -13.82 -8.70
C SER A 27 -1.40 -14.11 -9.65
N LEU A 28 -2.56 -14.44 -9.09
CA LEU A 28 -3.75 -14.75 -9.88
C LEU A 28 -4.19 -13.55 -10.72
N SER A 29 -4.23 -12.34 -10.13
CA SER A 29 -4.62 -11.14 -10.85
C SER A 29 -3.65 -10.80 -11.98
N LEU A 30 -2.34 -10.87 -11.72
CA LEU A 30 -1.31 -10.57 -12.73
C LEU A 30 -1.31 -11.59 -13.87
N LEU A 31 -1.37 -12.90 -13.56
CA LEU A 31 -1.42 -13.96 -14.55
C LEU A 31 -2.71 -13.90 -15.39
N LEU A 32 -3.84 -13.57 -14.77
CA LEU A 32 -5.10 -13.34 -15.50
C LEU A 32 -4.94 -12.25 -16.56
N VAL A 33 -4.37 -11.11 -16.17
CA VAL A 33 -4.14 -10.00 -17.09
C VAL A 33 -3.14 -10.41 -18.18
N HIS A 34 -2.06 -11.08 -17.80
CA HIS A 34 -1.04 -11.56 -18.76
C HIS A 34 -1.65 -12.48 -19.82
N TRP A 35 -2.45 -13.47 -19.43
CA TRP A 35 -2.97 -14.48 -20.37
C TRP A 35 -4.13 -13.96 -21.23
N PHE A 36 -4.98 -13.09 -20.68
CA PHE A 36 -6.22 -12.71 -21.37
C PHE A 36 -6.16 -11.32 -22.03
N PHE A 37 -5.30 -10.41 -21.54
CA PHE A 37 -5.34 -9.01 -21.96
C PHE A 37 -4.03 -8.48 -22.56
N SER A 38 -2.89 -9.18 -22.42
CA SER A 38 -1.59 -8.69 -22.92
C SER A 38 -1.53 -8.58 -24.44
N ASN A 39 -2.30 -9.40 -25.16
CA ASN A 39 -2.34 -9.40 -26.64
C ASN A 39 -3.39 -8.46 -27.21
N ASP A 40 -4.24 -7.84 -26.38
CA ASP A 40 -5.25 -6.89 -26.86
C ASP A 40 -4.60 -5.51 -27.06
N SER A 41 -4.83 -4.88 -28.20
CA SER A 41 -4.20 -3.62 -28.61
C SER A 41 -4.58 -2.42 -27.70
N ASN A 42 -5.72 -2.47 -27.05
CA ASN A 42 -6.24 -1.40 -26.19
C ASN A 42 -6.05 -1.72 -24.70
N LEU A 43 -6.46 -2.94 -24.28
CA LEU A 43 -6.43 -3.34 -22.88
C LEU A 43 -5.01 -3.57 -22.35
N SER A 44 -4.06 -3.96 -23.22
CA SER A 44 -2.64 -4.10 -22.82
C SER A 44 -2.04 -2.77 -22.34
N LYS A 45 -2.52 -1.63 -22.86
CA LYS A 45 -2.07 -0.32 -22.41
C LYS A 45 -2.51 -0.01 -20.97
N ALA A 46 -3.64 -0.61 -20.54
CA ALA A 46 -4.20 -0.43 -19.19
C ALA A 46 -3.90 -1.61 -18.26
N SER A 47 -3.00 -2.52 -18.67
CA SER A 47 -2.72 -3.78 -17.94
C SER A 47 -2.40 -3.55 -16.46
N GLY A 48 -1.58 -2.56 -16.13
CA GLY A 48 -1.24 -2.25 -14.73
C GLY A 48 -2.47 -1.89 -13.88
N MET A 49 -3.42 -1.15 -14.47
CA MET A 49 -4.68 -0.82 -13.79
C MET A 49 -5.58 -2.06 -13.66
N LEU A 50 -5.62 -2.92 -14.69
CA LEU A 50 -6.39 -4.18 -14.66
C LEU A 50 -5.87 -5.13 -13.58
N VAL A 51 -4.54 -5.23 -13.42
CA VAL A 51 -3.92 -6.04 -12.35
C VAL A 51 -4.41 -5.57 -10.98
N VAL A 52 -4.39 -4.25 -10.74
CA VAL A 52 -4.86 -3.65 -9.48
C VAL A 52 -6.35 -3.96 -9.28
N LEU A 53 -7.17 -3.76 -10.31
CA LEU A 53 -8.62 -4.00 -10.26
C LEU A 53 -8.94 -5.45 -9.90
N PHE A 54 -8.34 -6.44 -10.57
CA PHE A 54 -8.58 -7.86 -10.26
C PHE A 54 -8.09 -8.21 -8.84
N CYS A 55 -6.94 -7.65 -8.43
CA CYS A 55 -6.43 -7.89 -7.08
C CYS A 55 -7.39 -7.33 -6.02
N ILE A 56 -8.00 -6.15 -6.26
CA ILE A 56 -9.06 -5.59 -5.40
C ILE A 56 -10.25 -6.56 -5.34
N MET A 57 -10.72 -7.02 -6.50
CA MET A 57 -11.88 -7.93 -6.58
C MET A 57 -11.67 -9.20 -5.75
N PHE A 58 -10.48 -9.79 -5.80
CA PHE A 58 -10.16 -11.00 -5.02
C PHE A 58 -10.00 -10.71 -3.53
N THR A 59 -9.48 -9.53 -3.17
CA THR A 59 -9.18 -9.18 -1.77
C THR A 59 -10.40 -8.58 -1.05
N PHE A 60 -11.32 -7.98 -1.77
CA PHE A 60 -12.46 -7.24 -1.22
C PHE A 60 -13.31 -8.05 -0.23
N PRO A 61 -13.70 -9.32 -0.52
CA PRO A 61 -14.49 -10.08 0.46
C PRO A 61 -13.79 -10.25 1.80
N PHE A 62 -12.48 -10.48 1.80
CA PHE A 62 -11.67 -10.57 3.01
C PHE A 62 -11.70 -9.23 3.77
N MET A 63 -11.42 -8.13 3.09
CA MET A 63 -11.41 -6.79 3.70
C MET A 63 -12.75 -6.45 4.35
N TYR A 64 -13.86 -6.73 3.67
CA TYR A 64 -15.21 -6.49 4.19
C TYR A 64 -15.45 -7.22 5.52
N PHE A 65 -15.08 -8.51 5.60
CA PHE A 65 -15.28 -9.30 6.82
C PHE A 65 -14.40 -8.82 7.97
N VAL A 66 -13.15 -8.43 7.69
CA VAL A 66 -12.23 -7.91 8.72
C VAL A 66 -12.79 -6.59 9.26
N ILE A 67 -13.13 -5.64 8.40
CA ILE A 67 -13.62 -4.31 8.82
C ILE A 67 -14.92 -4.43 9.63
N LYS A 68 -15.83 -5.29 9.18
CA LYS A 68 -17.09 -5.53 9.89
C LYS A 68 -16.85 -6.08 11.31
N LYS A 69 -15.85 -6.94 11.46
CA LYS A 69 -15.48 -7.46 12.78
C LYS A 69 -14.82 -6.37 13.63
N GLU A 70 -13.88 -5.65 13.07
CA GLU A 70 -13.14 -4.59 13.79
C GLU A 70 -14.09 -3.48 14.29
N GLU A 71 -15.15 -3.17 13.52
CA GLU A 71 -16.18 -2.22 13.96
C GLU A 71 -16.95 -2.74 15.18
N GLN A 72 -17.26 -4.04 15.20
CA GLN A 72 -17.92 -4.65 16.37
C GLN A 72 -17.03 -4.60 17.61
N ASP A 73 -15.74 -4.89 17.44
CA ASP A 73 -14.76 -4.87 18.53
C ASP A 73 -14.50 -3.42 19.02
N ASP A 74 -14.63 -2.42 18.15
CA ASP A 74 -14.43 -1.01 18.47
C ASP A 74 -15.45 -0.47 19.49
N GLU A 75 -16.66 -1.02 19.52
CA GLU A 75 -17.71 -0.59 20.48
C GLU A 75 -17.26 -0.73 21.95
N GLU A 76 -16.33 -1.63 22.24
CA GLU A 76 -15.85 -1.91 23.61
C GLU A 76 -14.53 -1.22 23.96
N ALA A 77 -13.88 -0.55 23.00
CA ALA A 77 -12.57 0.09 23.21
C ALA A 77 -12.72 1.42 23.98
N GLU A 78 -11.82 1.69 24.92
CA GLU A 78 -11.77 2.95 25.67
C GLU A 78 -10.33 3.45 25.83
N GLY A 79 -10.06 4.63 25.25
CA GLY A 79 -8.76 5.28 25.30
C GLY A 79 -7.75 4.70 24.30
N VAL A 80 -6.68 5.47 24.07
CA VAL A 80 -5.67 5.23 23.02
C VAL A 80 -5.08 3.82 23.10
N PHE A 81 -4.71 3.37 24.28
CA PHE A 81 -4.06 2.06 24.47
C PHE A 81 -5.01 0.91 24.14
N SER A 82 -6.27 1.01 24.57
CA SER A 82 -7.30 -0.01 24.29
C SER A 82 -7.61 -0.08 22.79
N VAL A 83 -7.78 1.05 22.12
CA VAL A 83 -7.99 1.15 20.67
C VAL A 83 -6.83 0.47 19.92
N TRP A 84 -5.58 0.80 20.27
CA TRP A 84 -4.41 0.19 19.67
C TRP A 84 -4.39 -1.35 19.88
N GLN A 85 -4.60 -1.80 21.11
CA GLN A 85 -4.57 -3.22 21.47
C GLN A 85 -5.59 -4.04 20.68
N ARG A 86 -6.77 -3.49 20.43
CA ARG A 86 -7.85 -4.18 19.71
C ARG A 86 -7.56 -4.32 18.23
N HIS A 87 -7.02 -3.26 17.62
CA HIS A 87 -6.89 -3.21 16.15
C HIS A 87 -5.51 -3.66 15.62
N LYS A 88 -4.52 -3.86 16.48
CA LYS A 88 -3.14 -4.19 16.06
C LYS A 88 -3.06 -5.48 15.21
N ASP A 89 -3.86 -6.49 15.53
CA ASP A 89 -3.81 -7.78 14.82
C ASP A 89 -4.37 -7.66 13.40
N ALA A 90 -5.39 -6.83 13.19
CA ALA A 90 -5.88 -6.48 11.85
C ALA A 90 -4.80 -5.70 11.06
N ILE A 91 -4.14 -4.74 11.73
CA ILE A 91 -3.04 -3.97 11.12
C ILE A 91 -1.90 -4.92 10.69
N TYR A 92 -1.48 -5.84 11.56
CA TYR A 92 -0.46 -6.85 11.23
C TYR A 92 -0.91 -7.76 10.07
N ALA A 93 -2.19 -8.15 10.04
CA ALA A 93 -2.73 -8.95 8.95
C ALA A 93 -2.64 -8.21 7.61
N PHE A 94 -2.97 -6.91 7.60
CA PHE A 94 -2.86 -6.07 6.41
C PHE A 94 -1.39 -5.91 5.97
N MET A 95 -0.47 -5.74 6.92
CA MET A 95 0.98 -5.64 6.63
C MET A 95 1.50 -6.93 5.96
N TRP A 96 1.12 -8.10 6.48
CA TRP A 96 1.51 -9.38 5.87
C TRP A 96 0.88 -9.57 4.49
N LEU A 97 -0.40 -9.19 4.33
CA LEU A 97 -1.10 -9.22 3.04
C LEU A 97 -0.37 -8.35 2.00
N PHE A 98 -0.04 -7.12 2.39
CA PHE A 98 0.70 -6.15 1.57
C PHE A 98 2.07 -6.69 1.16
N LEU A 99 2.80 -7.27 2.10
CA LEU A 99 4.11 -7.89 1.83
C LEU A 99 3.96 -9.03 0.80
N GLY A 100 2.89 -9.81 0.89
CA GLY A 100 2.54 -10.84 -0.09
C GLY A 100 2.33 -10.26 -1.49
N PHE A 101 1.60 -9.13 -1.58
CA PHE A 101 1.40 -8.41 -2.85
C PHE A 101 2.74 -7.94 -3.43
N VAL A 102 3.57 -7.28 -2.62
CA VAL A 102 4.89 -6.76 -3.06
C VAL A 102 5.76 -7.90 -3.60
N VAL A 103 5.84 -9.00 -2.87
CA VAL A 103 6.68 -10.16 -3.26
C VAL A 103 6.16 -10.80 -4.55
N ALA A 104 4.84 -11.01 -4.65
CA ALA A 104 4.24 -11.63 -5.85
C ALA A 104 4.41 -10.75 -7.08
N PHE A 105 4.04 -9.47 -6.98
CA PHE A 105 4.17 -8.53 -8.10
C PHE A 105 5.64 -8.37 -8.53
N SER A 106 6.58 -8.30 -7.58
CA SER A 106 8.02 -8.21 -7.87
C SER A 106 8.51 -9.47 -8.59
N PHE A 107 8.14 -10.64 -8.08
CA PHE A 107 8.52 -11.93 -8.67
C PHE A 107 8.03 -12.02 -10.13
N TRP A 108 6.75 -11.76 -10.37
CA TRP A 108 6.18 -11.87 -11.71
C TRP A 108 6.70 -10.77 -12.65
N ASN A 109 6.97 -9.57 -12.14
CA ASN A 109 7.59 -8.48 -12.93
C ASN A 109 9.00 -8.86 -13.41
N ILE A 110 9.74 -9.62 -12.61
CA ILE A 110 11.07 -10.11 -12.96
C ILE A 110 10.95 -11.30 -13.95
N VAL A 111 10.02 -12.22 -13.71
CA VAL A 111 9.86 -13.43 -14.54
C VAL A 111 9.27 -13.09 -15.92
N LEU A 112 8.31 -12.16 -15.98
CA LEU A 112 7.62 -11.74 -17.20
C LEU A 112 8.18 -10.41 -17.74
N GLN A 113 9.50 -10.33 -17.86
CA GLN A 113 10.25 -9.09 -18.18
C GLN A 113 9.77 -8.36 -19.45
N ASP A 114 9.34 -9.10 -20.47
CA ASP A 114 8.91 -8.53 -21.75
C ASP A 114 7.43 -8.10 -21.74
N SER A 115 6.72 -8.38 -20.66
CA SER A 115 5.33 -7.95 -20.53
C SER A 115 5.25 -6.53 -19.98
N ASN A 116 4.47 -5.68 -20.64
CA ASN A 116 4.24 -4.29 -20.18
C ASN A 116 3.17 -4.23 -19.09
N LEU A 117 3.12 -5.24 -18.21
CA LEU A 117 2.05 -5.41 -17.22
C LEU A 117 1.99 -4.32 -16.15
N LEU A 118 3.12 -3.68 -15.84
CA LEU A 118 3.17 -2.61 -14.82
C LEU A 118 3.56 -1.25 -15.41
N ASN A 119 3.17 -0.96 -16.64
CA ASN A 119 3.47 0.31 -17.34
C ASN A 119 3.03 1.54 -16.55
N PHE A 120 1.80 1.54 -16.03
CA PHE A 120 1.27 2.66 -15.24
C PHE A 120 2.08 2.87 -13.97
N GLN A 121 2.52 1.79 -13.34
CA GLN A 121 3.32 1.83 -12.11
C GLN A 121 4.72 2.37 -12.39
N ILE A 122 5.33 1.99 -13.51
CA ILE A 122 6.62 2.53 -13.96
C ILE A 122 6.48 4.04 -14.22
N GLN A 123 5.43 4.45 -14.92
CA GLN A 123 5.11 5.86 -15.14
C GLN A 123 4.96 6.64 -13.82
N THR A 124 4.21 6.08 -12.87
CA THR A 124 4.02 6.66 -11.53
C THR A 124 5.36 6.79 -10.79
N TYR A 125 6.18 5.74 -10.84
CA TYR A 125 7.53 5.76 -10.26
C TYR A 125 8.36 6.89 -10.85
N CYS A 126 8.33 7.05 -12.18
CA CYS A 126 9.05 8.12 -12.88
C CYS A 126 8.51 9.51 -12.53
N GLN A 127 7.20 9.65 -12.39
CA GLN A 127 6.56 10.90 -12.00
C GLN A 127 6.99 11.37 -10.62
N ILE A 128 7.13 10.43 -9.68
CA ILE A 128 7.57 10.71 -8.30
C ILE A 128 9.07 11.08 -8.27
N ASN A 129 9.92 10.31 -8.97
CA ASN A 129 11.37 10.41 -8.86
C ASN A 129 12.02 11.39 -9.87
N SER A 130 11.35 11.68 -11.00
CA SER A 130 11.87 12.55 -12.08
C SER A 130 10.74 13.36 -12.72
N PRO A 131 10.05 14.23 -11.96
CA PRO A 131 8.84 14.90 -12.46
C PRO A 131 9.04 15.79 -13.69
N GLY A 132 10.26 16.30 -13.93
CA GLY A 132 10.58 17.10 -15.11
C GLY A 132 10.97 16.31 -16.35
N GLU A 133 11.17 15.00 -16.24
CA GLU A 133 11.71 14.15 -17.31
C GLU A 133 11.02 12.76 -17.36
N ILE A 134 9.69 12.74 -17.25
CA ILE A 134 8.91 11.47 -17.16
C ILE A 134 9.19 10.57 -18.36
N ASP A 135 9.08 11.10 -19.59
CA ASP A 135 9.25 10.31 -20.82
C ASP A 135 10.69 9.77 -20.94
N THR A 136 11.68 10.59 -20.57
CA THR A 136 13.09 10.17 -20.55
C THR A 136 13.32 9.07 -19.49
N CYS A 137 12.70 9.20 -18.33
CA CYS A 137 12.76 8.21 -17.25
C CYS A 137 12.14 6.87 -17.72
N VAL A 138 10.92 6.91 -18.26
CA VAL A 138 10.23 5.71 -18.78
C VAL A 138 11.07 5.05 -19.89
N ALA A 139 11.61 5.87 -20.84
CA ALA A 139 12.47 5.37 -21.92
C ALA A 139 13.77 4.75 -21.40
N ARG A 140 14.38 5.35 -20.35
CA ARG A 140 15.59 4.78 -19.70
C ARG A 140 15.31 3.42 -19.10
N TYR A 141 14.15 3.23 -18.47
CA TYR A 141 13.79 1.94 -17.89
C TYR A 141 13.49 0.88 -18.95
N SER A 142 13.05 1.28 -20.13
CA SER A 142 12.92 0.38 -21.27
C SER A 142 14.26 0.13 -21.99
N SER A 143 15.24 1.06 -21.92
CA SER A 143 16.54 0.97 -22.64
C SER A 143 17.77 0.66 -21.78
N GLY A 144 17.65 0.69 -20.44
CA GLY A 144 18.71 0.19 -19.54
C GLY A 144 19.77 1.18 -19.04
N ASN A 145 19.59 2.47 -19.21
CA ASN A 145 20.54 3.50 -18.77
C ASN A 145 20.06 4.22 -17.49
N LEU A 146 20.65 3.87 -16.35
CA LEU A 146 20.32 4.44 -15.04
C LEU A 146 21.23 5.61 -14.68
N GLY A 147 20.72 6.83 -14.75
CA GLY A 147 21.34 8.02 -14.18
C GLY A 147 20.44 8.59 -13.08
N ILE A 148 20.94 8.67 -11.86
CA ILE A 148 20.18 9.22 -10.72
C ILE A 148 20.53 10.69 -10.53
N THR A 149 19.53 11.57 -10.68
CA THR A 149 19.69 13.01 -10.41
C THR A 149 18.55 13.51 -9.52
N GLY A 150 18.89 14.04 -8.36
CA GLY A 150 17.91 14.66 -7.48
C GLY A 150 18.55 15.43 -6.36
N ASN A 151 18.43 16.75 -6.36
CA ASN A 151 18.94 17.59 -5.29
C ASN A 151 17.95 18.72 -5.00
N SER A 152 17.32 18.68 -3.85
CA SER A 152 16.45 19.75 -3.34
C SER A 152 16.70 19.99 -1.84
N ALA A 153 16.45 21.21 -1.37
CA ALA A 153 16.65 21.57 0.04
C ALA A 153 15.76 20.70 0.96
N ASN A 154 16.35 20.12 2.00
CA ASN A 154 15.71 19.12 2.87
C ASN A 154 14.39 19.62 3.50
N GLY A 155 14.29 20.89 3.86
CA GLY A 155 13.09 21.45 4.46
C GLY A 155 11.89 21.49 3.51
N LEU A 156 12.10 21.93 2.29
CA LEU A 156 11.06 21.96 1.24
C LEU A 156 10.64 20.55 0.86
N ARG A 157 11.60 19.63 0.79
CA ARG A 157 11.35 18.21 0.50
C ARG A 157 10.48 17.57 1.60
N PHE A 158 10.79 17.83 2.88
CA PHE A 158 9.99 17.34 4.02
C PHE A 158 8.52 17.78 3.90
N LEU A 159 8.28 19.07 3.62
CA LEU A 159 6.92 19.61 3.49
C LEU A 159 6.20 18.96 2.30
N ALA A 160 6.85 18.83 1.16
CA ALA A 160 6.26 18.23 -0.04
C ALA A 160 5.90 16.76 0.17
N ILE A 161 6.79 15.98 0.82
CA ILE A 161 6.55 14.56 1.15
C ILE A 161 5.37 14.46 2.14
N THR A 162 5.39 15.26 3.20
CA THR A 162 4.33 15.26 4.22
C THR A 162 2.99 15.61 3.60
N GLU A 163 2.94 16.66 2.78
CA GLU A 163 1.73 17.10 2.08
C GLU A 163 1.18 15.97 1.17
N ASN A 164 2.02 15.38 0.35
CA ASN A 164 1.64 14.27 -0.54
C ASN A 164 1.05 13.10 0.26
N ASN A 165 1.74 12.70 1.33
CA ASN A 165 1.34 11.55 2.14
C ASN A 165 0.05 11.83 2.93
N VAL A 166 -0.16 13.07 3.36
CA VAL A 166 -1.43 13.49 3.99
C VAL A 166 -2.57 13.43 2.96
N TYR A 167 -2.34 13.85 1.72
CA TYR A 167 -3.36 13.70 0.65
C TYR A 167 -3.71 12.23 0.43
N VAL A 168 -2.72 11.33 0.34
CA VAL A 168 -2.96 9.88 0.20
C VAL A 168 -3.76 9.36 1.41
N MET A 169 -3.42 9.81 2.62
CA MET A 169 -4.12 9.44 3.87
C MET A 169 -5.59 9.89 3.82
N ILE A 170 -5.87 11.14 3.40
CA ILE A 170 -7.24 11.66 3.27
C ILE A 170 -8.02 10.84 2.23
N PHE A 171 -7.42 10.57 1.07
CA PHE A 171 -8.03 9.71 0.04
C PHE A 171 -8.34 8.33 0.60
N THR A 172 -7.38 7.73 1.30
CA THR A 172 -7.56 6.41 1.93
C THR A 172 -8.76 6.43 2.89
N LEU A 173 -8.84 7.45 3.75
CA LEU A 173 -9.94 7.59 4.72
C LEU A 173 -11.30 7.68 4.01
N VAL A 174 -11.43 8.60 3.06
CA VAL A 174 -12.69 8.89 2.36
C VAL A 174 -13.17 7.64 1.57
N PHE A 175 -12.28 7.03 0.80
CA PHE A 175 -12.65 5.86 -0.01
C PHE A 175 -12.88 4.61 0.85
N SER A 176 -12.29 4.54 2.05
CA SER A 176 -12.49 3.42 2.97
C SER A 176 -13.85 3.43 3.64
N LEU A 177 -14.57 4.56 3.63
CA LEU A 177 -15.96 4.63 4.09
C LEU A 177 -16.86 3.60 3.37
N ILE A 178 -16.49 3.20 2.14
CA ILE A 178 -17.21 2.17 1.38
C ILE A 178 -16.55 0.81 1.66
N PHE A 179 -16.76 0.28 2.88
CA PHE A 179 -16.27 -1.06 3.32
C PHE A 179 -14.77 -1.29 3.12
N GLY A 180 -13.97 -0.23 3.17
CA GLY A 180 -12.53 -0.33 2.96
C GLY A 180 -12.09 -0.56 1.52
N ALA A 181 -13.00 -0.50 0.55
CA ALA A 181 -12.70 -0.78 -0.87
C ALA A 181 -11.63 0.16 -1.44
N GLY A 182 -11.76 1.45 -1.12
CA GLY A 182 -10.79 2.46 -1.57
C GLY A 182 -9.40 2.26 -0.96
N ALA A 183 -9.35 1.80 0.28
CA ALA A 183 -8.09 1.44 0.94
C ALA A 183 -7.37 0.35 0.16
N LEU A 184 -8.08 -0.68 -0.30
CA LEU A 184 -7.51 -1.75 -1.13
C LEU A 184 -6.85 -1.18 -2.39
N PHE A 185 -7.53 -0.23 -3.06
CA PHE A 185 -6.94 0.42 -4.23
C PHE A 185 -5.60 1.05 -3.88
N ILE A 186 -5.56 1.91 -2.84
CA ILE A 186 -4.35 2.62 -2.41
C ILE A 186 -3.23 1.61 -2.05
N LEU A 187 -3.57 0.57 -1.28
CA LEU A 187 -2.59 -0.41 -0.80
C LEU A 187 -2.03 -1.27 -1.94
N ILE A 188 -2.89 -1.80 -2.80
CA ILE A 188 -2.49 -2.64 -3.94
C ILE A 188 -1.72 -1.79 -4.97
N TRP A 189 -2.16 -0.55 -5.21
CA TRP A 189 -1.46 0.40 -6.08
C TRP A 189 -0.04 0.65 -5.57
N ASN A 190 0.14 1.00 -4.27
CA ASN A 190 1.46 1.22 -3.68
C ASN A 190 2.33 -0.04 -3.75
N ALA A 191 1.77 -1.23 -3.47
CA ALA A 191 2.49 -2.50 -3.59
C ALA A 191 2.99 -2.72 -5.02
N SER A 192 2.17 -2.41 -6.02
CA SER A 192 2.53 -2.59 -7.44
C SER A 192 3.57 -1.57 -7.92
N VAL A 193 3.54 -0.33 -7.41
CA VAL A 193 4.57 0.71 -7.71
C VAL A 193 5.93 0.31 -7.10
N ILE A 194 5.94 -0.16 -5.84
CA ILE A 194 7.16 -0.68 -5.19
C ILE A 194 7.71 -1.85 -6.02
N SER A 195 6.84 -2.73 -6.47
CA SER A 195 7.22 -3.92 -7.27
C SER A 195 7.77 -3.54 -8.64
N ALA A 196 7.24 -2.49 -9.27
CA ALA A 196 7.80 -1.94 -10.51
C ALA A 196 9.23 -1.43 -10.27
N ALA A 197 9.45 -0.70 -9.17
CA ALA A 197 10.80 -0.23 -8.78
C ALA A 197 11.76 -1.42 -8.54
N VAL A 198 11.32 -2.45 -7.80
CA VAL A 198 12.11 -3.67 -7.56
C VAL A 198 12.48 -4.35 -8.89
N GLY A 199 11.52 -4.47 -9.81
CA GLY A 199 11.75 -5.05 -11.14
C GLY A 199 12.79 -4.29 -11.95
N ILE A 200 12.74 -2.95 -11.90
CA ILE A 200 13.73 -2.07 -12.53
C ILE A 200 15.15 -2.37 -11.97
N PHE A 201 15.30 -2.40 -10.63
CA PHE A 201 16.58 -2.71 -10.00
C PHE A 201 17.05 -4.13 -10.32
N ALA A 202 16.15 -5.11 -10.33
CA ALA A 202 16.45 -6.51 -10.65
C ALA A 202 16.98 -6.67 -12.08
N LYS A 203 16.41 -5.93 -13.03
CA LYS A 203 16.80 -5.99 -14.44
C LYS A 203 18.22 -5.49 -14.69
N TYR A 204 18.67 -4.47 -13.96
CA TYR A 204 19.91 -3.77 -14.27
C TYR A 204 21.01 -3.95 -13.21
N GLN A 205 20.67 -4.15 -11.95
CA GLN A 205 21.65 -4.25 -10.85
C GLN A 205 21.13 -5.17 -9.73
N ILE A 206 21.11 -6.46 -9.98
CA ILE A 206 20.64 -7.49 -9.02
C ILE A 206 21.32 -7.33 -7.64
N SER A 207 22.62 -7.00 -7.62
CA SER A 207 23.38 -6.79 -6.38
C SER A 207 22.89 -5.61 -5.53
N GLU A 208 22.18 -4.65 -6.13
CA GLU A 208 21.65 -3.46 -5.43
C GLU A 208 20.22 -3.65 -4.90
N ILE A 209 19.55 -4.75 -5.25
CA ILE A 209 18.18 -5.05 -4.78
C ILE A 209 18.08 -5.00 -3.24
N PRO A 210 18.95 -5.69 -2.46
CA PRO A 210 18.82 -5.65 -0.99
C PRO A 210 18.92 -4.23 -0.43
N LEU A 211 19.82 -3.42 -0.99
CA LEU A 211 20.01 -2.04 -0.56
C LEU A 211 18.81 -1.16 -0.97
N GLY A 212 18.30 -1.35 -2.19
CA GLY A 212 17.10 -0.65 -2.68
C GLY A 212 15.88 -0.96 -1.81
N ILE A 213 15.64 -2.24 -1.51
CA ILE A 213 14.55 -2.67 -0.64
C ILE A 213 14.72 -2.05 0.77
N ALA A 214 15.94 -2.11 1.34
CA ALA A 214 16.20 -1.56 2.67
C ALA A 214 15.91 -0.06 2.73
N ARG A 215 16.31 0.68 1.71
CA ARG A 215 16.04 2.13 1.61
C ARG A 215 14.54 2.43 1.60
N TYR A 216 13.79 1.70 0.77
CA TYR A 216 12.33 1.87 0.71
C TYR A 216 11.64 1.44 2.00
N ALA A 217 12.13 0.37 2.64
CA ALA A 217 11.52 -0.18 3.87
C ALA A 217 11.63 0.78 5.05
N ILE A 218 12.72 1.55 5.16
CA ILE A 218 12.97 2.44 6.32
C ILE A 218 11.83 3.47 6.50
N HIS A 219 11.41 4.14 5.43
CA HIS A 219 10.33 5.12 5.48
C HIS A 219 8.99 4.55 4.98
N GLY A 220 9.03 3.70 3.97
CA GLY A 220 7.82 3.12 3.37
C GLY A 220 7.04 2.22 4.32
N PHE A 221 7.72 1.48 5.22
CA PHE A 221 7.03 0.59 6.17
C PHE A 221 6.15 1.39 7.16
N PRO A 222 6.66 2.44 7.83
CA PRO A 222 5.81 3.32 8.65
C PRO A 222 4.70 4.00 7.83
N GLU A 223 5.00 4.49 6.63
CA GLU A 223 4.04 5.15 5.75
C GLU A 223 2.85 4.22 5.43
N ILE A 224 3.14 3.00 4.95
CA ILE A 224 2.11 2.00 4.63
C ILE A 224 1.33 1.61 5.90
N THR A 225 1.99 1.54 7.07
CA THR A 225 1.32 1.28 8.35
C THR A 225 0.30 2.40 8.65
N ALA A 226 0.65 3.67 8.43
CA ALA A 226 -0.26 4.80 8.61
C ALA A 226 -1.48 4.69 7.68
N TYR A 227 -1.27 4.29 6.42
CA TYR A 227 -2.37 4.08 5.48
C TYR A 227 -3.28 2.90 5.90
N PHE A 228 -2.72 1.82 6.46
CA PHE A 228 -3.53 0.71 7.00
C PHE A 228 -4.40 1.15 8.17
N ILE A 229 -3.84 1.92 9.11
CA ILE A 229 -4.58 2.44 10.25
C ILE A 229 -5.71 3.35 9.75
N THR A 230 -5.42 4.21 8.79
CA THR A 230 -6.40 5.13 8.19
C THR A 230 -7.50 4.37 7.44
N ALA A 231 -7.11 3.33 6.70
CA ALA A 231 -8.04 2.44 5.99
C ALA A 231 -9.01 1.76 6.95
N LEU A 232 -8.48 1.26 8.04
CA LEU A 232 -9.26 0.62 9.11
C LEU A 232 -10.23 1.63 9.75
N ALA A 233 -9.72 2.81 10.12
CA ALA A 233 -10.51 3.90 10.68
C ALA A 233 -11.69 4.29 9.78
N GLY A 234 -11.42 4.49 8.47
CA GLY A 234 -12.46 4.80 7.48
C GLY A 234 -13.49 3.67 7.33
N GLY A 235 -13.01 2.42 7.30
CA GLY A 235 -13.89 1.25 7.21
C GLY A 235 -14.80 1.09 8.43
N ILE A 236 -14.24 1.22 9.64
CA ILE A 236 -14.98 1.18 10.91
C ILE A 236 -16.05 2.28 10.92
N LEU A 237 -15.66 3.51 10.55
CA LEU A 237 -16.60 4.64 10.47
C LEU A 237 -17.73 4.38 9.46
N GLY A 238 -17.40 3.86 8.29
CA GLY A 238 -18.38 3.54 7.24
C GLY A 238 -19.39 2.48 7.70
N VAL A 239 -18.91 1.39 8.29
CA VAL A 239 -19.80 0.33 8.83
C VAL A 239 -20.62 0.89 10.01
N GLY A 240 -20.00 1.69 10.88
CA GLY A 240 -20.67 2.31 12.03
C GLY A 240 -21.85 3.21 11.62
N ILE A 241 -21.66 4.03 10.56
CA ILE A 241 -22.73 4.87 9.99
C ILE A 241 -23.92 4.00 9.54
N MET A 242 -23.61 2.88 8.88
CA MET A 242 -24.66 2.00 8.32
C MET A 242 -25.41 1.22 9.40
N ARG A 243 -24.73 0.83 10.48
CA ARG A 243 -25.32 -0.02 11.54
C ARG A 243 -26.08 0.78 12.58
N HIS A 244 -25.56 1.91 13.01
CA HIS A 244 -26.07 2.63 14.18
C HIS A 244 -26.83 3.91 13.83
N GLY A 245 -26.45 4.55 12.72
CA GLY A 245 -26.95 5.88 12.39
C GLY A 245 -26.25 6.97 13.22
N ILE A 246 -26.31 8.19 12.73
CA ILE A 246 -25.49 9.32 13.21
C ILE A 246 -25.85 9.77 14.64
N LYS A 247 -27.06 9.46 15.12
CA LYS A 247 -27.55 9.95 16.44
C LYS A 247 -27.36 8.95 17.59
N ASP A 248 -26.84 7.75 17.33
CA ASP A 248 -26.61 6.72 18.36
C ASP A 248 -25.38 7.04 19.20
N ARG A 249 -25.46 6.80 20.50
CA ARG A 249 -24.33 6.93 21.44
C ARG A 249 -23.16 6.02 21.06
N LYS A 250 -23.45 4.84 20.54
CA LYS A 250 -22.41 3.91 20.04
C LYS A 250 -21.64 4.52 18.86
N PHE A 251 -22.34 5.20 17.97
CA PHE A 251 -21.71 5.87 16.83
C PHE A 251 -20.80 7.00 17.29
N LEU A 252 -21.17 7.75 18.33
CA LEU A 252 -20.31 8.80 18.89
C LEU A 252 -19.00 8.21 19.46
N LYS A 253 -19.08 7.04 20.08
CA LYS A 253 -17.90 6.32 20.58
C LYS A 253 -17.00 5.84 19.43
N ILE A 254 -17.60 5.32 18.36
CA ILE A 254 -16.89 4.93 17.13
C ILE A 254 -16.12 6.15 16.58
N ILE A 255 -16.76 7.33 16.50
CA ILE A 255 -16.10 8.56 16.03
C ILE A 255 -14.88 8.89 16.91
N GLU A 256 -15.02 8.81 18.23
CA GLU A 256 -13.92 9.07 19.19
C GLU A 256 -12.73 8.14 18.89
N ASN A 257 -12.96 6.85 18.75
CA ASN A 257 -11.92 5.85 18.49
C ASN A 257 -11.30 6.04 17.10
N VAL A 258 -12.09 6.37 16.09
CA VAL A 258 -11.63 6.69 14.72
C VAL A 258 -10.70 7.90 14.74
N ILE A 259 -11.03 8.96 15.51
CA ILE A 259 -10.17 10.15 15.67
C ILE A 259 -8.82 9.73 16.28
N ILE A 260 -8.83 8.83 17.27
CA ILE A 260 -7.61 8.29 17.89
C ILE A 260 -6.75 7.57 16.84
N LEU A 261 -7.36 6.69 16.04
CA LEU A 261 -6.66 5.95 14.97
C LEU A 261 -6.04 6.91 13.94
N ILE A 262 -6.80 7.92 13.49
CA ILE A 262 -6.32 8.93 12.54
C ILE A 262 -5.13 9.71 13.14
N PHE A 263 -5.21 10.07 14.42
CA PHE A 263 -4.13 10.79 15.11
C PHE A 263 -2.86 9.93 15.19
N ILE A 264 -2.99 8.65 15.52
CA ILE A 264 -1.86 7.69 15.51
C ILE A 264 -1.26 7.60 14.10
N ALA A 265 -2.09 7.46 13.07
CA ALA A 265 -1.64 7.38 11.68
C ALA A 265 -0.87 8.63 11.27
N LEU A 266 -1.36 9.82 11.64
CA LEU A 266 -0.70 11.10 11.34
C LEU A 266 0.69 11.20 12.00
N ILE A 267 0.82 10.79 13.25
CA ILE A 267 2.11 10.76 13.95
C ILE A 267 3.09 9.84 13.21
N ILE A 268 2.66 8.62 12.88
CA ILE A 268 3.50 7.64 12.17
C ILE A 268 3.93 8.21 10.82
N LEU A 269 3.03 8.89 10.10
CA LEU A 269 3.29 9.47 8.78
C LEU A 269 4.32 10.61 8.86
N ILE A 270 4.25 11.48 9.88
CA ILE A 270 5.25 12.52 10.13
C ILE A 270 6.62 11.89 10.40
N VAL A 271 6.65 10.83 11.22
CA VAL A 271 7.89 10.08 11.51
C VAL A 271 8.44 9.46 10.21
N ALA A 272 7.59 8.87 9.37
CA ALA A 272 8.00 8.30 8.07
C ALA A 272 8.64 9.37 7.17
N ALA A 273 8.05 10.56 7.08
CA ALA A 273 8.59 11.67 6.29
C ALA A 273 9.95 12.15 6.83
N LEU A 274 10.12 12.20 8.16
CA LEU A 274 11.43 12.51 8.77
C LEU A 274 12.48 11.46 8.43
N LEU A 275 12.11 10.17 8.51
CA LEU A 275 13.02 9.06 8.15
C LEU A 275 13.43 9.15 6.68
N GLU A 276 12.50 9.49 5.79
CA GLU A 276 12.78 9.62 4.35
C GLU A 276 13.77 10.74 4.08
N VAL A 277 13.54 11.93 4.65
CA VAL A 277 14.35 13.13 4.36
C VAL A 277 15.75 13.02 5.00
N TYR A 278 15.83 12.56 6.23
CA TYR A 278 17.08 12.66 7.02
C TYR A 278 17.88 11.37 7.06
N ILE A 279 17.28 10.21 6.94
CA ILE A 279 17.97 8.93 7.03
C ILE A 279 18.16 8.30 5.64
N THR A 280 17.16 8.29 4.84
CA THR A 280 17.26 7.70 3.49
C THR A 280 18.21 8.49 2.56
N UNK A 281 18.14 9.60 2.71
CA UNK A 281 19.02 10.42 2.01
C UNK A 281 20.43 10.30 2.44
N UNK A 282 20.55 10.06 3.60
CA UNK A 282 21.83 9.93 4.15
C UNK A 282 22.50 8.63 3.76
N UNK A 283 21.75 7.80 3.55
CA UNK A 283 22.22 6.58 3.10
C UNK A 283 22.62 6.59 1.69
N UNK A 284 22.26 7.44 1.08
CA UNK A 284 22.65 7.58 -0.24
C UNK A 284 24.00 8.18 -0.44
N PHE A 285 24.26 9.13 0.28
CA PHE A 285 25.53 9.86 0.13
C PHE A 285 26.77 9.10 0.64
N LYS A 286 26.62 8.13 1.52
CA LYS A 286 27.78 7.39 2.07
C LYS A 286 28.45 6.43 1.07
N LYS A 287 27.78 6.07 -0.02
CA LYS A 287 28.33 5.13 -1.02
C LYS A 287 28.96 5.84 -2.25
N LEU A 288 28.87 7.17 -2.31
CA LEU A 288 29.45 7.97 -3.41
C LEU A 288 30.84 8.54 -3.04
N LYS A 289 31.35 8.20 -1.85
CA LYS A 289 32.73 8.44 -1.42
C LYS A 289 33.54 7.13 -1.43
#